data_25c752b2df1f29f11244011a0aa908bc
#
_entry.id   25c752b2df1f29f11244011a0aa908bc
#
_cell.length_a   1.000
_cell.length_b   1.000
_cell.length_c   1.000
_cell.angle_alpha   90.00
_cell.angle_beta   90.00
_cell.angle_gamma   90.00
#
_symmetry.space_group_name_H-M   'P 1'
#
loop_
_entity.id
_entity.type
_entity.pdbx_description
1 polymer ?
#
loop_
_entity_poly.entity_id
_entity_poly.type
_entity_poly.pdbx_seq_one_letter_code
_entity_poly.pdbx_strand_id
1 'polypeptide(L)'
;MNNLNSGKHLVLVDGSGFIFRAYHALPPLTKSDGTPTGAVSGYCNMLFKLMNELKEFKATHIAVVFDHKDKTFRSNIYPDYKANRPPPPDDLVPQFQLIRDATEAFGFSAIDKKGYEADDIIATLAKNATEEGAIVTI
;
A
#
# COMPACT_ATOMS: atom_id res chain seq x y z
N MET A 1 18.82 5.10 27.01
CA MET A 1 17.71 4.91 26.79
C MET A 1 17.39 3.67 26.32
N ASN A 2 16.68 3.15 26.30
CA ASN A 2 16.48 2.10 25.94
C ASN A 2 15.23 1.74 25.81
N ASN A 3 14.52 2.34 25.36
CA ASN A 3 13.22 2.07 25.03
C ASN A 3 13.12 1.07 23.99
N LEU A 4 13.52 -0.09 24.31
CA LEU A 4 13.50 -1.18 23.38
C LEU A 4 12.10 -1.53 22.94
N ASN A 5 11.08 -1.14 23.70
CA ASN A 5 9.69 -1.42 23.36
C ASN A 5 8.80 -0.32 23.94
N SER A 6 8.27 0.50 23.07
CA SER A 6 7.36 1.56 23.47
C SER A 6 5.92 1.09 23.64
N GLY A 7 5.65 -0.20 23.47
CA GLY A 7 4.29 -0.74 23.46
C GLY A 7 3.58 -0.55 22.13
N LYS A 8 4.24 0.02 21.15
CA LYS A 8 3.65 0.27 19.81
C LYS A 8 4.12 -0.79 18.85
N HIS A 9 3.19 -1.25 18.03
CA HIS A 9 3.48 -2.16 16.93
C HIS A 9 2.94 -1.56 15.65
N LEU A 10 3.84 -1.15 14.76
CA LEU A 10 3.49 -0.55 13.47
C LEU A 10 3.54 -1.61 12.38
N VAL A 11 2.47 -1.75 11.64
CA VAL A 11 2.41 -2.61 10.46
C VAL A 11 2.36 -1.72 9.23
N LEU A 12 3.30 -1.95 8.32
CA LEU A 12 3.41 -1.23 7.06
C LEU A 12 3.08 -2.18 5.93
N VAL A 13 2.08 -1.84 5.14
CA VAL A 13 1.62 -2.66 4.02
C VAL A 13 2.07 -2.02 2.71
N ASP A 14 2.69 -2.80 1.85
CA ASP A 14 2.98 -2.37 0.48
C ASP A 14 1.68 -2.43 -0.32
N GLY A 15 1.00 -1.29 -0.43
CA GLY A 15 -0.29 -1.21 -1.11
C GLY A 15 -0.19 -1.52 -2.59
N SER A 16 0.90 -1.11 -3.22
CA SER A 16 1.10 -1.38 -4.65
C SER A 16 1.24 -2.88 -4.91
N GLY A 17 1.95 -3.59 -4.06
CA GLY A 17 2.06 -5.05 -4.15
C GLY A 17 0.71 -5.73 -3.96
N PHE A 18 -0.09 -5.25 -3.02
CA PHE A 18 -1.45 -5.78 -2.80
C PHE A 18 -2.33 -5.55 -4.02
N ILE A 19 -2.24 -4.38 -4.65
CA ILE A 19 -3.02 -4.06 -5.85
C ILE A 19 -2.72 -5.03 -6.98
N PHE A 20 -1.45 -5.28 -7.26
CA PHE A 20 -1.09 -6.18 -8.35
C PHE A 20 -1.53 -7.62 -8.06
N ARG A 21 -1.36 -8.08 -6.82
CA ARG A 21 -1.85 -9.42 -6.45
C ARG A 21 -3.36 -9.52 -6.58
N ALA A 22 -4.08 -8.49 -6.15
CA ALA A 22 -5.53 -8.47 -6.24
C ALA A 22 -6.01 -8.43 -7.69
N TYR A 23 -5.33 -7.65 -8.53
CA TYR A 23 -5.68 -7.54 -9.94
C TYR A 23 -5.60 -8.88 -10.66
N HIS A 24 -4.59 -9.69 -10.35
CA HIS A 24 -4.37 -10.99 -11.00
C HIS A 24 -5.09 -12.15 -10.33
N ALA A 25 -5.66 -11.95 -9.15
CA ALA A 25 -6.26 -13.02 -8.37
C ALA A 25 -7.68 -13.38 -8.82
N LEU A 26 -8.41 -12.44 -9.38
CA LEU A 26 -9.80 -12.61 -9.77
C LEU A 26 -9.99 -12.34 -11.25
N PRO A 27 -10.98 -12.99 -11.88
CA PRO A 27 -11.35 -12.62 -13.25
C PRO A 27 -11.84 -11.18 -13.28
N PRO A 28 -11.80 -10.53 -14.45
CA PRO A 28 -12.31 -9.17 -14.58
C PRO A 28 -13.77 -9.07 -14.15
N LEU A 29 -14.06 -8.16 -13.22
CA LEU A 29 -15.40 -7.88 -12.75
C LEU A 29 -15.72 -6.42 -13.03
N THR A 30 -16.99 -6.13 -13.29
CA THR A 30 -17.43 -4.76 -13.54
C THR A 30 -18.70 -4.46 -12.75
N LYS A 31 -18.89 -3.18 -12.45
CA LYS A 31 -20.18 -2.69 -11.93
C LYS A 31 -21.20 -2.65 -13.06
N SER A 32 -22.46 -2.41 -12.69
CA SER A 32 -23.53 -2.30 -13.68
C SER A 32 -23.31 -1.17 -14.69
N ASP A 33 -22.54 -0.14 -14.33
CA ASP A 33 -22.21 0.96 -15.23
C ASP A 33 -20.96 0.70 -16.08
N GLY A 34 -20.36 -0.48 -15.98
CA GLY A 34 -19.17 -0.84 -16.74
C GLY A 34 -17.84 -0.55 -16.06
N THR A 35 -17.83 0.06 -14.88
CA THR A 35 -16.59 0.36 -14.16
C THR A 35 -15.92 -0.93 -13.71
N PRO A 36 -14.63 -1.15 -14.04
CA PRO A 36 -13.91 -2.35 -13.58
C PRO A 36 -13.77 -2.34 -12.05
N THR A 37 -13.99 -3.47 -11.40
CA THR A 37 -13.93 -3.59 -9.94
C THR A 37 -13.22 -4.85 -9.44
N GLY A 38 -12.61 -5.64 -10.33
CA GLY A 38 -11.95 -6.88 -9.93
C GLY A 38 -10.82 -6.66 -8.94
N ALA A 39 -9.96 -5.67 -9.21
CA ALA A 39 -8.83 -5.38 -8.31
C ALA A 39 -9.34 -4.83 -6.97
N VAL A 40 -10.36 -3.98 -6.97
CA VAL A 40 -10.93 -3.44 -5.73
C VAL A 40 -11.49 -4.57 -4.88
N SER A 41 -12.24 -5.49 -5.49
CA SER A 41 -12.82 -6.62 -4.77
C SER A 41 -11.75 -7.51 -4.15
N GLY A 42 -10.73 -7.86 -4.93
CA GLY A 42 -9.61 -8.67 -4.43
C GLY A 42 -8.85 -7.95 -3.33
N TYR A 43 -8.62 -6.66 -3.49
CA TYR A 43 -7.93 -5.84 -2.51
C TYR A 43 -8.71 -5.79 -1.19
N CYS A 44 -10.01 -5.57 -1.26
CA CYS A 44 -10.86 -5.54 -0.05
C CYS A 44 -10.84 -6.88 0.68
N ASN A 45 -10.86 -8.00 -0.07
CA ASN A 45 -10.75 -9.32 0.55
C ASN A 45 -9.40 -9.48 1.26
N MET A 46 -8.32 -8.99 0.68
CA MET A 46 -6.98 -9.03 1.29
C MET A 46 -6.94 -8.18 2.56
N LEU A 47 -7.54 -6.98 2.53
CA LEU A 47 -7.59 -6.11 3.71
C LEU A 47 -8.42 -6.74 4.82
N PHE A 48 -9.54 -7.35 4.50
CA PHE A 48 -10.38 -8.01 5.49
C PHE A 48 -9.63 -9.14 6.19
N LYS A 49 -8.91 -9.94 5.40
CA LYS A 49 -8.09 -11.01 5.95
C LYS A 49 -6.98 -10.44 6.83
N LEU A 50 -6.34 -9.37 6.37
CA LEU A 50 -5.29 -8.70 7.12
C LEU A 50 -5.82 -8.17 8.46
N MET A 51 -7.00 -7.57 8.48
CA MET A 51 -7.60 -7.09 9.72
C MET A 51 -7.70 -8.17 10.78
N ASN A 52 -8.11 -9.38 10.36
CA ASN A 52 -8.21 -10.51 11.28
C ASN A 52 -6.84 -10.94 11.78
N GLU A 53 -5.84 -10.95 10.92
CA GLU A 53 -4.47 -11.28 11.31
C GLU A 53 -3.87 -10.25 12.26
N LEU A 54 -4.18 -8.96 12.04
CA LEU A 54 -3.64 -7.89 12.87
C LEU A 54 -4.10 -7.97 14.32
N LYS A 55 -5.26 -8.52 14.57
CA LYS A 55 -5.72 -8.76 15.94
C LYS A 55 -4.82 -9.72 16.67
N GLU A 56 -4.29 -10.71 15.97
CA GLU A 56 -3.36 -11.69 16.55
C GLU A 56 -1.99 -11.07 16.83
N PHE A 57 -1.55 -10.16 15.96
CA PHE A 57 -0.27 -9.48 16.11
C PHE A 57 -0.31 -8.35 17.14
N LYS A 58 -1.49 -7.99 17.61
CA LYS A 58 -1.67 -6.85 18.52
C LYS A 58 -1.08 -5.56 17.95
N ALA A 59 -1.31 -5.33 16.66
CA ALA A 59 -0.86 -4.12 16.00
C ALA A 59 -1.57 -2.89 16.57
N THR A 60 -0.82 -1.82 16.82
CA THR A 60 -1.38 -0.58 17.33
C THR A 60 -1.49 0.49 16.25
N HIS A 61 -0.67 0.38 15.21
CA HIS A 61 -0.64 1.35 14.11
C HIS A 61 -0.50 0.62 12.79
N ILE A 62 -1.27 1.02 11.79
CA ILE A 62 -1.27 0.38 10.50
C ILE A 62 -1.30 1.47 9.42
N ALA A 63 -0.43 1.33 8.44
CA ALA A 63 -0.44 2.22 7.28
C ALA A 63 -0.29 1.40 6.01
N VAL A 64 -1.06 1.73 5.00
CA VAL A 64 -0.93 1.16 3.67
C VAL A 64 -0.25 2.21 2.80
N VAL A 65 0.89 1.86 2.22
CA VAL A 65 1.74 2.79 1.50
C VAL A 65 1.67 2.48 0.01
N PHE A 66 1.41 3.51 -0.77
CA PHE A 66 1.25 3.39 -2.22
C PHE A 66 2.34 4.17 -2.95
N ASP A 67 2.65 3.73 -4.17
CA ASP A 67 3.47 4.53 -5.07
C ASP A 67 2.67 5.77 -5.50
N HIS A 68 3.35 6.90 -5.60
CA HIS A 68 2.72 8.08 -6.15
C HIS A 68 2.70 7.95 -7.67
N LYS A 69 1.68 8.50 -8.30
CA LYS A 69 1.51 8.42 -9.76
C LYS A 69 2.58 9.18 -10.55
N ASP A 70 3.20 10.18 -9.94
CA ASP A 70 4.24 10.98 -10.60
C ASP A 70 5.58 10.25 -10.56
N LYS A 71 6.51 10.68 -11.40
CA LYS A 71 7.86 10.11 -11.41
C LYS A 71 8.55 10.32 -10.06
N THR A 72 9.33 9.33 -9.66
CA THR A 72 10.07 9.38 -8.40
C THR A 72 11.37 10.15 -8.57
N PHE A 73 12.05 10.44 -7.44
CA PHE A 73 13.36 11.06 -7.47
C PHE A 73 14.38 10.23 -8.25
N ARG A 74 14.21 8.89 -8.28
CA ARG A 74 15.10 8.02 -9.05
C ARG A 74 14.98 8.29 -10.54
N SER A 75 13.79 8.56 -11.03
CA SER A 75 13.58 8.93 -12.43
C SER A 75 14.20 10.29 -12.76
N ASN A 76 14.21 11.20 -11.80
CA ASN A 76 14.84 12.51 -11.99
C ASN A 76 16.37 12.41 -12.05
N ILE A 77 16.96 11.52 -11.25
CA ILE A 77 18.42 11.29 -11.24
C ILE A 77 18.84 10.45 -12.44
N TYR A 78 18.04 9.44 -12.77
CA TYR A 78 18.30 8.51 -13.87
C TYR A 78 17.03 8.36 -14.70
N PRO A 79 16.86 9.14 -15.78
CA PRO A 79 15.62 9.14 -16.55
C PRO A 79 15.20 7.76 -17.10
N ASP A 80 16.16 6.85 -17.31
CA ASP A 80 15.86 5.51 -17.81
C ASP A 80 15.39 4.57 -16.71
N TYR A 81 15.36 5.00 -15.45
CA TYR A 81 14.91 4.18 -14.34
C TYR A 81 13.46 3.75 -14.56
N LYS A 82 13.26 2.46 -14.72
CA LYS A 82 11.94 1.87 -14.99
C LYS A 82 11.24 2.41 -16.24
N ALA A 83 11.96 3.10 -17.12
CA ALA A 83 11.37 3.66 -18.33
C ALA A 83 10.77 2.59 -19.25
N ASN A 84 11.31 1.36 -19.19
CA ASN A 84 10.84 0.25 -20.03
C ASN A 84 9.62 -0.47 -19.46
N ARG A 85 9.17 -0.12 -18.26
CA ARG A 85 8.01 -0.79 -17.69
C ARG A 85 6.76 -0.34 -18.43
N PRO A 86 5.90 -1.28 -18.79
CA PRO A 86 4.63 -0.89 -19.41
C PRO A 86 3.77 -0.09 -18.44
N PRO A 87 2.91 0.79 -18.93
CA PRO A 87 1.96 1.46 -18.07
C PRO A 87 1.00 0.45 -17.43
N PRO A 88 0.31 0.83 -16.34
CA PRO A 88 -0.69 -0.06 -15.75
C PRO A 88 -1.78 -0.40 -16.75
N PRO A 89 -2.40 -1.59 -16.63
CA PRO A 89 -3.52 -1.96 -17.49
C PRO A 89 -4.65 -0.92 -17.43
N ASP A 90 -5.29 -0.68 -18.57
CA ASP A 90 -6.35 0.33 -18.66
C ASP A 90 -7.51 0.07 -17.70
N ASP A 91 -7.83 -1.19 -17.45
CA ASP A 91 -8.92 -1.53 -16.52
C ASP A 91 -8.49 -1.46 -15.06
N LEU A 92 -7.22 -1.31 -14.78
CA LEU A 92 -6.72 -1.12 -13.42
C LEU A 92 -6.71 0.36 -13.01
N VAL A 93 -6.36 1.24 -13.95
CA VAL A 93 -6.20 2.67 -13.64
C VAL A 93 -7.40 3.28 -12.90
N PRO A 94 -8.66 3.08 -13.34
CA PRO A 94 -9.79 3.68 -12.63
C PRO A 94 -10.02 3.08 -11.24
N GLN A 95 -9.40 1.94 -10.95
CA GLN A 95 -9.57 1.29 -9.66
C GLN A 95 -8.61 1.82 -8.59
N PHE A 96 -7.56 2.56 -8.95
CA PHE A 96 -6.60 3.08 -7.97
C PHE A 96 -7.28 3.98 -6.93
N GLN A 97 -8.13 4.91 -7.35
CA GLN A 97 -8.82 5.79 -6.41
C GLN A 97 -9.81 5.01 -5.55
N LEU A 98 -10.51 4.05 -6.14
CA LEU A 98 -11.44 3.21 -5.40
C LEU A 98 -10.72 2.40 -4.32
N ILE A 99 -9.52 1.94 -4.62
CA ILE A 99 -8.69 1.20 -3.66
C ILE A 99 -8.26 2.10 -2.50
N ARG A 100 -7.88 3.34 -2.78
CA ARG A 100 -7.56 4.30 -1.72
C ARG A 100 -8.77 4.59 -0.85
N ASP A 101 -9.92 4.80 -1.47
CA ASP A 101 -11.16 5.04 -0.74
C ASP A 101 -11.51 3.85 0.16
N ALA A 102 -11.34 2.64 -0.36
CA ALA A 102 -11.57 1.42 0.41
C ALA A 102 -10.62 1.32 1.60
N THR A 103 -9.34 1.66 1.40
CA THR A 103 -8.35 1.64 2.48
C THR A 103 -8.79 2.52 3.64
N GLU A 104 -9.20 3.74 3.31
CA GLU A 104 -9.68 4.68 4.33
C GLU A 104 -10.97 4.21 4.98
N ALA A 105 -11.87 3.61 4.20
CA ALA A 105 -13.12 3.07 4.72
C ALA A 105 -12.89 1.92 5.72
N PHE A 106 -11.81 1.17 5.55
CA PHE A 106 -11.41 0.14 6.52
C PHE A 106 -10.80 0.74 7.79
N GLY A 107 -10.55 2.06 7.79
CA GLY A 107 -9.94 2.73 8.94
C GLY A 107 -8.42 2.75 8.91
N PHE A 108 -7.82 2.39 7.79
CA PHE A 108 -6.35 2.40 7.65
C PHE A 108 -5.89 3.72 7.03
N SER A 109 -4.67 4.14 7.39
CA SER A 109 -4.05 5.30 6.75
C SER A 109 -3.54 4.90 5.37
N ALA A 110 -3.90 5.68 4.36
CA ALA A 110 -3.39 5.50 3.01
C ALA A 110 -2.35 6.58 2.76
N ILE A 111 -1.11 6.18 2.52
CA ILE A 111 0.02 7.09 2.44
C ILE A 111 0.71 7.00 1.08
N ASP A 112 0.98 8.14 0.48
CA ASP A 112 1.90 8.27 -0.64
C ASP A 112 2.60 9.63 -0.55
N LYS A 113 3.66 9.79 -1.31
CA LYS A 113 4.38 11.05 -1.33
C LYS A 113 4.94 11.30 -2.72
N LYS A 114 4.67 12.48 -3.26
CA LYS A 114 5.16 12.88 -4.57
C LYS A 114 6.68 12.75 -4.63
N GLY A 115 7.17 12.13 -5.68
CA GLY A 115 8.59 11.94 -5.90
C GLY A 115 9.19 10.68 -5.29
N TYR A 116 8.42 9.91 -4.53
CA TYR A 116 8.91 8.72 -3.84
C TYR A 116 8.10 7.48 -4.17
N GLU A 117 8.76 6.33 -4.15
CA GLU A 117 8.09 5.05 -4.26
C GLU A 117 7.64 4.58 -2.87
N ALA A 118 6.71 3.62 -2.84
CA ALA A 118 6.26 3.04 -1.59
C ALA A 118 7.43 2.49 -0.77
N ASP A 119 8.38 1.84 -1.42
CA ASP A 119 9.55 1.26 -0.73
C ASP A 119 10.34 2.30 0.04
N ASP A 120 10.49 3.50 -0.53
CA ASP A 120 11.22 4.59 0.14
C ASP A 120 10.49 5.06 1.40
N ILE A 121 9.18 5.18 1.30
CA ILE A 121 8.34 5.63 2.40
C ILE A 121 8.31 4.57 3.50
N ILE A 122 8.16 3.29 3.13
CA ILE A 122 8.16 2.19 4.08
C ILE A 122 9.48 2.13 4.84
N ALA A 123 10.61 2.24 4.13
CA ALA A 123 11.92 2.22 4.77
C ALA A 123 12.08 3.37 5.77
N THR A 124 11.63 4.57 5.40
CA THR A 124 11.74 5.74 6.25
C THR A 124 10.87 5.61 7.49
N LEU A 125 9.62 5.20 7.33
CA LEU A 125 8.71 5.02 8.46
C LEU A 125 9.18 3.90 9.38
N ALA A 126 9.67 2.80 8.82
CA ALA A 126 10.20 1.69 9.62
C ALA A 126 11.40 2.14 10.45
N LYS A 127 12.31 2.89 9.85
CA LYS A 127 13.49 3.40 10.56
C LYS A 127 13.07 4.33 11.70
N ASN A 128 12.20 5.29 11.42
CA ASN A 128 11.78 6.26 12.42
C ASN A 128 11.05 5.57 13.58
N ALA A 129 10.15 4.64 13.28
CA ALA A 129 9.41 3.93 14.32
C ALA A 129 10.33 3.06 15.17
N THR A 130 11.28 2.38 14.56
CA THR A 130 12.24 1.54 15.28
C THR A 130 13.11 2.39 16.22
N GLU A 131 13.55 3.56 15.77
CA GLU A 131 14.32 4.47 16.60
C GLU A 131 13.54 4.95 17.82
N GLU A 132 12.22 4.99 17.73
CA GLU A 132 11.34 5.34 18.85
C GLU A 132 10.97 4.14 19.72
N GLY A 133 11.52 2.97 19.44
CA GLY A 133 11.28 1.77 20.23
C GLY A 133 10.06 0.95 19.84
N ALA A 134 9.45 1.24 18.70
CA ALA A 134 8.31 0.46 18.23
C ALA A 134 8.76 -0.83 17.56
N ILE A 135 7.88 -1.84 17.59
CA ILE A 135 8.05 -3.05 16.80
C ILE A 135 7.48 -2.75 15.42
N VAL A 136 8.17 -3.15 14.36
CA VAL A 136 7.74 -2.89 12.99
C VAL A 136 7.63 -4.20 12.22
N THR A 137 6.48 -4.39 11.57
CA THR A 137 6.25 -5.52 10.65
C THR A 137 5.91 -4.95 9.26
N ILE A 138 6.52 -5.50 8.24
CA ILE A 138 6.33 -5.04 6.86
C ILE A 138 5.62 -6.11 6.03
#